data_1cc7e9e8bdd92fdc25ba6f4e307deb11
#
_entry.id   1cc7e9e8bdd92fdc25ba6f4e307deb11
#
_cell.length_a   1.000
_cell.length_b   1.000
_cell.length_c   1.000
_cell.angle_alpha   90.00
_cell.angle_beta   90.00
_cell.angle_gamma   90.00
#
_symmetry.space_group_name_H-M   'P 1'
#
loop_
_entity.id
_entity.type
_entity.pdbx_description
1 polymer ?
#
loop_
_entity_poly.entity_id
_entity_poly.type
_entity_poly.pdbx_seq_one_letter_code
_entity_poly.pdbx_strand_id
1 'polypeptide(L)'
;ADTQKNWYRQRVVLQLDINNKFGASKSLILMEPYLAQNELATNHQQIWSLLNSMTPSTLQALEEAPAPDVTTGWLRLAALVNEFGAQPSQLARQLAGWKQAFPDHPAQKDMPAGLGDLATSHINALQQIAVFLPLSRNLEPQGAAMRNGMLMSYKENQSQFTLNFYD
;
A
#
# COMPACT_ATOMS: atom_id res chain seq x y z
N ALA A 1 -25.21 22.53 -4.48
CA ALA A 1 -24.56 21.24 -4.24
C ALA A 1 -24.79 20.29 -5.45
N ASP A 2 -26.02 19.98 -5.83
CA ASP A 2 -26.33 19.00 -6.88
C ASP A 2 -25.80 19.36 -8.26
N THR A 3 -25.84 20.64 -8.64
CA THR A 3 -25.31 21.12 -9.92
C THR A 3 -23.81 20.88 -10.04
N GLN A 4 -23.03 21.16 -8.99
CA GLN A 4 -21.57 20.98 -8.95
C GLN A 4 -21.23 19.47 -8.99
N LYS A 5 -21.93 18.66 -8.20
CA LYS A 5 -21.80 17.21 -8.20
C LYS A 5 -22.03 16.61 -9.58
N ASN A 6 -23.12 17.03 -10.26
CA ASN A 6 -23.45 16.53 -11.59
C ASN A 6 -22.40 16.98 -12.63
N TRP A 7 -21.91 18.20 -12.53
CA TRP A 7 -20.84 18.69 -13.41
C TRP A 7 -19.56 17.85 -13.29
N TYR A 8 -19.12 17.56 -12.06
CA TYR A 8 -17.96 16.70 -11.85
C TYR A 8 -18.20 15.28 -12.36
N ARG A 9 -19.38 14.68 -12.15
CA ARG A 9 -19.73 13.37 -12.68
C ARG A 9 -19.61 13.30 -14.20
N GLN A 10 -20.14 14.29 -14.91
CA GLN A 10 -20.01 14.38 -16.37
C GLN A 10 -18.54 14.53 -16.78
N ARG A 11 -17.79 15.32 -16.06
CA ARG A 11 -16.36 15.50 -16.31
C ARG A 11 -15.59 14.19 -16.13
N VAL A 12 -15.89 13.40 -15.11
CA VAL A 12 -15.29 12.06 -14.91
C VAL A 12 -15.54 11.18 -16.13
N VAL A 13 -16.79 11.11 -16.61
CA VAL A 13 -17.14 10.31 -17.81
C VAL A 13 -16.31 10.76 -19.01
N LEU A 14 -16.29 12.05 -19.33
CA LEU A 14 -15.52 12.60 -20.45
C LEU A 14 -14.01 12.31 -20.34
N GLN A 15 -13.45 12.39 -19.13
CA GLN A 15 -12.05 12.08 -18.90
C GLN A 15 -11.75 10.59 -19.13
N LEU A 16 -12.65 9.71 -18.73
CA LEU A 16 -12.52 8.27 -18.95
C LEU A 16 -12.66 7.91 -20.44
N ASP A 17 -13.56 8.56 -21.16
CA ASP A 17 -13.76 8.33 -22.61
C ASP A 17 -12.48 8.62 -23.42
N ILE A 18 -11.69 9.61 -22.98
CA ILE A 18 -10.39 9.95 -23.59
C ILE A 18 -9.21 9.25 -22.90
N ASN A 19 -9.48 8.23 -22.06
CA ASN A 19 -8.47 7.49 -21.30
C ASN A 19 -7.58 8.35 -20.38
N ASN A 20 -8.05 9.51 -19.93
CA ASN A 20 -7.36 10.39 -18.99
C ASN A 20 -7.72 10.00 -17.54
N LYS A 21 -7.14 8.92 -17.04
CA LYS A 21 -7.39 8.40 -15.68
C LYS A 21 -7.04 9.40 -14.58
N PHE A 22 -5.96 10.16 -14.75
CA PHE A 22 -5.58 11.19 -13.77
C PHE A 22 -6.59 12.33 -13.71
N GLY A 23 -7.02 12.84 -14.87
CA GLY A 23 -8.08 13.85 -14.94
C GLY A 23 -9.38 13.40 -14.30
N ALA A 24 -9.77 12.13 -14.51
CA ALA A 24 -10.92 11.52 -13.87
C ALA A 24 -10.75 11.45 -12.34
N SER A 25 -9.60 10.97 -11.84
CA SER A 25 -9.29 10.92 -10.39
C SER A 25 -9.35 12.31 -9.76
N LYS A 26 -8.74 13.31 -10.40
CA LYS A 26 -8.77 14.70 -9.94
C LYS A 26 -10.20 15.27 -9.88
N SER A 27 -11.05 14.90 -10.84
CA SER A 27 -12.46 15.29 -10.83
C SER A 27 -13.25 14.63 -9.70
N LEU A 28 -12.97 13.36 -9.37
CA LEU A 28 -13.54 12.66 -8.23
C LEU A 28 -13.09 13.27 -6.89
N ILE A 29 -11.82 13.63 -6.76
CA ILE A 29 -11.29 14.33 -5.57
C ILE A 29 -11.99 15.68 -5.37
N LEU A 30 -12.10 16.48 -6.42
CA LEU A 30 -12.76 17.79 -6.38
C LEU A 30 -14.29 17.69 -6.17
N MET A 31 -14.89 16.55 -6.45
CA MET A 31 -16.32 16.29 -6.22
C MET A 31 -16.63 16.00 -4.74
N GLU A 32 -15.66 15.54 -3.95
CA GLU A 32 -15.85 15.03 -2.59
C GLU A 32 -16.64 16.00 -1.67
N PRO A 33 -16.39 17.32 -1.66
CA PRO A 33 -17.15 18.26 -0.81
C PRO A 33 -18.65 18.34 -1.13
N TYR A 34 -19.08 17.80 -2.27
CA TYR A 34 -20.48 17.82 -2.73
C TYR A 34 -21.17 16.45 -2.57
N LEU A 35 -20.46 15.45 -2.02
CA LEU A 35 -20.99 14.09 -1.82
C LEU A 35 -21.67 13.96 -0.46
N ALA A 36 -22.68 13.08 -0.41
CA ALA A 36 -23.22 12.63 0.85
C ALA A 36 -22.26 11.62 1.51
N GLN A 37 -22.33 11.48 2.85
CA GLN A 37 -21.42 10.61 3.61
C GLN A 37 -21.40 9.16 3.09
N ASN A 38 -22.55 8.63 2.68
CA ASN A 38 -22.66 7.27 2.13
C ASN A 38 -22.11 7.11 0.71
N GLU A 39 -21.74 8.19 0.02
CA GLU A 39 -21.14 8.17 -1.31
C GLU A 39 -19.61 8.23 -1.26
N LEU A 40 -19.04 8.68 -0.13
CA LEU A 40 -17.59 8.93 -0.01
C LEU A 40 -16.77 7.65 -0.23
N ALA A 41 -17.14 6.54 0.40
CA ALA A 41 -16.42 5.28 0.26
C ALA A 41 -16.37 4.80 -1.20
N THR A 42 -17.48 4.90 -1.93
CA THR A 42 -17.52 4.55 -3.36
C THR A 42 -16.65 5.50 -4.19
N ASN A 43 -16.66 6.79 -3.88
CA ASN A 43 -15.82 7.79 -4.54
C ASN A 43 -14.33 7.50 -4.31
N HIS A 44 -13.92 7.22 -3.07
CA HIS A 44 -12.55 6.86 -2.73
C HIS A 44 -12.11 5.57 -3.43
N GLN A 45 -12.98 4.56 -3.52
CA GLN A 45 -12.70 3.33 -4.25
C GLN A 45 -12.47 3.58 -5.74
N GLN A 46 -13.22 4.49 -6.36
CA GLN A 46 -13.03 4.86 -7.77
C GLN A 46 -11.70 5.60 -7.98
N ILE A 47 -11.37 6.58 -7.12
CA ILE A 47 -10.08 7.29 -7.14
C ILE A 47 -8.95 6.25 -7.06
N TRP A 48 -9.02 5.37 -6.08
CA TRP A 48 -8.04 4.32 -5.86
C TRP A 48 -7.85 3.41 -7.07
N SER A 49 -8.95 2.88 -7.62
CA SER A 49 -8.92 1.99 -8.77
C SER A 49 -8.24 2.60 -9.99
N LEU A 50 -8.49 3.90 -10.25
CA LEU A 50 -7.88 4.63 -11.35
C LEU A 50 -6.37 4.82 -11.15
N LEU A 51 -5.97 5.30 -9.98
CA LEU A 51 -4.57 5.62 -9.70
C LEU A 51 -3.72 4.35 -9.52
N ASN A 52 -4.23 3.33 -8.84
CA ASN A 52 -3.52 2.06 -8.65
C ASN A 52 -3.26 1.28 -9.95
N SER A 53 -3.96 1.64 -11.03
CA SER A 53 -3.70 1.09 -12.38
C SER A 53 -2.56 1.77 -13.14
N MET A 54 -1.90 2.78 -12.54
CA MET A 54 -0.79 3.52 -13.14
C MET A 54 0.55 3.03 -12.59
N THR A 55 1.64 3.24 -13.35
CA THR A 55 3.00 2.91 -12.87
C THR A 55 3.48 3.90 -11.82
N PRO A 56 4.37 3.51 -10.88
CA PRO A 56 4.94 4.41 -9.89
C PRO A 56 5.60 5.66 -10.49
N SER A 57 6.33 5.49 -11.59
CA SER A 57 6.98 6.62 -12.28
C SER A 57 5.97 7.62 -12.86
N THR A 58 4.85 7.13 -13.39
CA THR A 58 3.76 8.00 -13.87
C THR A 58 3.13 8.76 -12.71
N LEU A 59 2.85 8.08 -11.60
CA LEU A 59 2.24 8.70 -10.41
C LEU A 59 3.12 9.82 -9.84
N GLN A 60 4.43 9.60 -9.75
CA GLN A 60 5.40 10.61 -9.30
C GLN A 60 5.46 11.82 -10.24
N ALA A 61 5.43 11.59 -11.56
CA ALA A 61 5.46 12.68 -12.55
C ALA A 61 4.18 13.55 -12.52
N LEU A 62 3.07 13.06 -11.95
CA LEU A 62 1.80 13.76 -11.84
C LEU A 62 1.66 14.58 -10.54
N GLU A 63 2.62 14.53 -9.63
CA GLU A 63 2.61 15.35 -8.42
C GLU A 63 2.73 16.83 -8.76
N GLU A 64 1.70 17.62 -8.45
CA GLU A 64 1.65 19.07 -8.73
C GLU A 64 1.97 19.91 -7.49
N ALA A 65 1.79 19.37 -6.30
CA ALA A 65 1.96 20.10 -5.04
C ALA A 65 2.63 19.21 -3.97
N PRO A 66 3.36 19.79 -3.00
CA PRO A 66 3.94 19.03 -1.90
C PRO A 66 2.87 18.53 -0.91
N ALA A 67 3.25 17.61 -0.01
CA ALA A 67 2.42 17.25 1.14
C ALA A 67 2.09 18.52 1.97
N PRO A 68 0.88 18.62 2.55
CA PRO A 68 -0.17 17.59 2.67
C PRO A 68 -1.29 17.64 1.60
N ASP A 69 -1.00 18.05 0.37
CA ASP A 69 -2.01 18.10 -0.71
C ASP A 69 -2.73 16.75 -0.90
N VAL A 70 -4.07 16.79 -1.02
CA VAL A 70 -4.92 15.59 -1.11
C VAL A 70 -4.64 14.79 -2.39
N THR A 71 -4.47 15.45 -3.53
CA THR A 71 -4.18 14.77 -4.80
C THR A 71 -2.83 14.05 -4.72
N THR A 72 -1.81 14.74 -4.20
CA THR A 72 -0.49 14.16 -3.98
C THR A 72 -0.54 13.00 -2.97
N GLY A 73 -1.37 13.10 -1.93
CA GLY A 73 -1.58 12.01 -0.97
C GLY A 73 -2.10 10.73 -1.64
N TRP A 74 -3.07 10.84 -2.52
CA TRP A 74 -3.58 9.72 -3.32
C TRP A 74 -2.54 9.14 -4.28
N LEU A 75 -1.79 10.01 -4.99
CA LEU A 75 -0.72 9.59 -5.91
C LEU A 75 0.36 8.81 -5.19
N ARG A 76 0.85 9.33 -4.06
CA ARG A 76 1.88 8.66 -3.25
C ARG A 76 1.39 7.35 -2.65
N LEU A 77 0.15 7.29 -2.17
CA LEU A 77 -0.43 6.05 -1.66
C LEU A 77 -0.44 4.96 -2.73
N ALA A 78 -0.88 5.28 -3.95
CA ALA A 78 -0.89 4.34 -5.07
C ALA A 78 0.53 3.93 -5.48
N ALA A 79 1.48 4.86 -5.53
CA ALA A 79 2.88 4.56 -5.84
C ALA A 79 3.50 3.61 -4.82
N LEU A 80 3.29 3.84 -3.51
CA LEU A 80 3.78 2.98 -2.43
C LEU A 80 3.26 1.55 -2.55
N VAL A 81 1.98 1.38 -2.85
CA VAL A 81 1.38 0.05 -2.98
C VAL A 81 1.90 -0.67 -4.21
N ASN A 82 2.05 0.03 -5.33
CA ASN A 82 2.61 -0.55 -6.55
C ASN A 82 4.09 -0.92 -6.40
N GLU A 83 4.85 -0.19 -5.60
CA GLU A 83 6.28 -0.45 -5.37
C GLU A 83 6.52 -1.53 -4.31
N PHE A 84 5.82 -1.45 -3.18
CA PHE A 84 6.06 -2.28 -2.00
C PHE A 84 4.98 -3.33 -1.72
N GLY A 85 3.95 -3.46 -2.57
CA GLY A 85 2.81 -4.35 -2.32
C GLY A 85 3.19 -5.82 -2.11
N ALA A 86 4.26 -6.29 -2.75
CA ALA A 86 4.82 -7.63 -2.54
C ALA A 86 5.71 -7.75 -1.28
N GLN A 87 5.95 -6.66 -0.55
CA GLN A 87 6.86 -6.59 0.60
C GLN A 87 6.14 -6.00 1.83
N PRO A 88 5.31 -6.78 2.54
CA PRO A 88 4.40 -6.29 3.58
C PRO A 88 5.08 -5.43 4.66
N SER A 89 6.27 -5.84 5.13
CA SER A 89 7.02 -5.12 6.16
C SER A 89 7.54 -3.75 5.69
N GLN A 90 7.92 -3.65 4.42
CA GLN A 90 8.33 -2.37 3.84
C GLN A 90 7.12 -1.48 3.58
N LEU A 91 6.05 -2.04 3.01
CA LEU A 91 4.81 -1.32 2.77
C LEU A 91 4.26 -0.73 4.08
N ALA A 92 4.23 -1.49 5.18
CA ALA A 92 3.76 -0.99 6.47
C ALA A 92 4.59 0.20 6.99
N ARG A 93 5.93 0.16 6.85
CA ARG A 93 6.79 1.29 7.22
C ARG A 93 6.53 2.53 6.36
N GLN A 94 6.40 2.34 5.06
CA GLN A 94 6.13 3.43 4.11
C GLN A 94 4.74 4.03 4.34
N LEU A 95 3.73 3.20 4.61
CA LEU A 95 2.39 3.65 4.98
C LEU A 95 2.38 4.46 6.29
N ALA A 96 3.20 4.09 7.28
CA ALA A 96 3.34 4.88 8.50
C ALA A 96 3.90 6.28 8.21
N GLY A 97 4.94 6.39 7.36
CA GLY A 97 5.47 7.67 6.89
C GLY A 97 4.44 8.48 6.09
N TRP A 98 3.68 7.82 5.21
CA TRP A 98 2.61 8.47 4.45
C TRP A 98 1.52 9.03 5.38
N LYS A 99 1.09 8.27 6.40
CA LYS A 99 0.12 8.75 7.40
C LYS A 99 0.59 9.99 8.14
N GLN A 100 1.87 10.09 8.46
CA GLN A 100 2.45 11.27 9.10
C GLN A 100 2.50 12.48 8.16
N ALA A 101 2.81 12.26 6.89
CA ALA A 101 2.88 13.32 5.89
C ALA A 101 1.50 13.86 5.48
N PHE A 102 0.44 13.05 5.61
CA PHE A 102 -0.93 13.37 5.19
C PHE A 102 -1.95 13.09 6.30
N PRO A 103 -1.87 13.76 7.48
CA PRO A 103 -2.66 13.41 8.67
C PRO A 103 -4.19 13.50 8.46
N ASP A 104 -4.65 14.44 7.66
CA ASP A 104 -6.08 14.70 7.42
C ASP A 104 -6.58 14.13 6.08
N HIS A 105 -5.79 13.25 5.45
CA HIS A 105 -6.14 12.70 4.15
C HIS A 105 -7.38 11.78 4.23
N PRO A 106 -8.34 11.90 3.28
CA PRO A 106 -9.58 11.10 3.27
C PRO A 106 -9.33 9.58 3.35
N ALA A 107 -8.32 9.08 2.65
CA ALA A 107 -7.96 7.66 2.68
C ALA A 107 -7.50 7.15 4.05
N GLN A 108 -7.24 8.01 5.04
CA GLN A 108 -6.97 7.55 6.41
C GLN A 108 -8.23 7.04 7.11
N LYS A 109 -9.41 7.58 6.76
CA LYS A 109 -10.71 7.16 7.30
C LYS A 109 -11.25 5.93 6.57
N ASP A 110 -11.14 5.97 5.24
CA ASP A 110 -11.64 4.91 4.35
C ASP A 110 -10.47 4.35 3.53
N MET A 111 -9.58 3.61 4.20
CA MET A 111 -8.43 3.00 3.55
C MET A 111 -8.90 2.00 2.48
N PRO A 112 -8.32 2.03 1.27
CA PRO A 112 -8.65 1.06 0.23
C PRO A 112 -8.52 -0.39 0.72
N ALA A 113 -9.42 -1.26 0.23
CA ALA A 113 -9.51 -2.66 0.68
C ALA A 113 -8.14 -3.37 0.62
N GLY A 114 -7.81 -4.08 1.69
CA GLY A 114 -6.52 -4.77 1.86
C GLY A 114 -5.38 -3.91 2.40
N LEU A 115 -5.47 -2.57 2.33
CA LEU A 115 -4.47 -1.68 2.93
C LEU A 115 -4.77 -1.34 4.38
N GLY A 116 -6.06 -1.34 4.78
CA GLY A 116 -6.49 -1.11 6.15
C GLY A 116 -5.85 -2.13 7.10
N ASP A 117 -5.91 -3.39 6.74
CA ASP A 117 -5.34 -4.49 7.52
C ASP A 117 -3.81 -4.43 7.59
N LEU A 118 -3.14 -4.06 6.50
CA LEU A 118 -1.68 -3.84 6.47
C LEU A 118 -1.27 -2.60 7.26
N ALA A 119 -2.09 -1.56 7.26
CA ALA A 119 -1.82 -0.32 7.98
C ALA A 119 -2.11 -0.42 9.49
N THR A 120 -3.02 -1.32 9.89
CA THR A 120 -3.37 -1.62 11.29
C THR A 120 -2.68 -2.89 11.81
N SER A 121 -2.25 -3.77 10.92
CA SER A 121 -1.32 -4.80 11.30
C SER A 121 -0.08 -4.06 11.83
N HIS A 122 -0.04 -3.90 13.15
CA HIS A 122 1.23 -4.19 13.78
C HIS A 122 1.60 -5.54 13.17
N ILE A 123 2.41 -5.54 12.12
CA ILE A 123 3.22 -6.69 11.82
C ILE A 123 3.97 -6.81 13.12
N ASN A 124 3.50 -7.64 14.03
CA ASN A 124 4.34 -8.31 14.98
C ASN A 124 5.39 -8.91 14.05
N ALA A 125 6.46 -8.17 13.86
CA ALA A 125 7.59 -8.60 13.08
C ALA A 125 7.80 -10.02 13.59
N LEU A 126 7.73 -11.01 12.70
CA LEU A 126 7.85 -12.40 13.10
C LEU A 126 8.99 -12.46 14.08
N GLN A 127 8.67 -12.50 15.38
CA GLN A 127 9.69 -12.38 16.41
C GLN A 127 10.48 -13.67 16.50
N GLN A 128 9.84 -14.76 16.10
CA GLN A 128 10.43 -16.10 16.13
C GLN A 128 9.95 -16.93 14.93
N ILE A 129 10.86 -17.63 14.29
CA ILE A 129 10.60 -18.65 13.27
C ILE A 129 11.11 -19.98 13.81
N ALA A 130 10.24 -20.97 13.88
CA ALA A 130 10.60 -22.36 14.16
C ALA A 130 10.93 -23.08 12.86
N VAL A 131 12.10 -23.67 12.77
CA VAL A 131 12.56 -24.45 11.62
C VAL A 131 12.77 -25.89 12.06
N PHE A 132 12.03 -26.80 11.49
CA PHE A 132 12.16 -28.24 11.76
C PHE A 132 13.08 -28.84 10.70
N LEU A 133 14.18 -29.43 11.13
CA LEU A 133 15.18 -30.08 10.27
C LEU A 133 15.59 -31.41 10.90
N PRO A 134 15.93 -32.44 10.11
CA PRO A 134 16.49 -33.68 10.64
C PRO A 134 17.91 -33.38 11.15
N LEU A 135 18.02 -33.07 12.43
CA LEU A 135 19.31 -32.73 13.07
C LEU A 135 19.94 -33.93 13.78
N SER A 136 19.29 -35.11 13.67
CA SER A 136 19.78 -36.37 14.23
C SER A 136 19.68 -37.51 13.23
N ARG A 137 20.33 -38.66 13.54
CA ARG A 137 20.29 -39.90 12.76
C ARG A 137 20.86 -39.78 11.34
N ASN A 138 20.28 -40.54 10.39
CA ASN A 138 20.83 -40.71 9.05
C ASN A 138 20.84 -39.45 8.18
N LEU A 139 20.04 -38.47 8.48
CA LEU A 139 19.93 -37.23 7.73
C LEU A 139 20.55 -36.00 8.44
N GLU A 140 21.24 -36.22 9.56
CA GLU A 140 21.93 -35.18 10.32
C GLU A 140 22.86 -34.30 9.45
N PRO A 141 23.72 -34.84 8.56
CA PRO A 141 24.61 -34.04 7.74
C PRO A 141 23.86 -33.08 6.81
N GLN A 142 22.73 -33.52 6.24
CA GLN A 142 21.89 -32.70 5.37
C GLN A 142 21.16 -31.62 6.16
N GLY A 143 20.59 -31.96 7.32
CA GLY A 143 19.96 -31.01 8.23
C GLY A 143 20.92 -29.95 8.72
N ALA A 144 22.14 -30.32 9.08
CA ALA A 144 23.20 -29.39 9.48
C ALA A 144 23.60 -28.45 8.34
N ALA A 145 23.74 -28.97 7.12
CA ALA A 145 24.04 -28.13 5.94
C ALA A 145 22.94 -27.10 5.67
N MET A 146 21.65 -27.50 5.73
CA MET A 146 20.51 -26.61 5.58
C MET A 146 20.48 -25.54 6.67
N ARG A 147 20.67 -25.91 7.93
CA ARG A 147 20.75 -24.99 9.06
C ARG A 147 21.84 -23.94 8.86
N ASN A 148 23.03 -24.37 8.44
CA ASN A 148 24.16 -23.45 8.23
C ASN A 148 23.87 -22.46 7.09
N GLY A 149 23.30 -22.93 5.98
CA GLY A 149 22.88 -22.04 4.88
C GLY A 149 21.84 -21.00 5.32
N MET A 150 20.82 -21.41 6.09
CA MET A 150 19.81 -20.49 6.65
C MET A 150 20.43 -19.47 7.61
N LEU A 151 21.37 -19.88 8.46
CA LEU A 151 22.06 -18.98 9.39
C LEU A 151 22.95 -17.98 8.66
N MET A 152 23.60 -18.35 7.57
CA MET A 152 24.38 -17.41 6.75
C MET A 152 23.46 -16.35 6.13
N SER A 153 22.40 -16.77 5.45
CA SER A 153 21.42 -15.83 4.87
C SER A 153 20.76 -14.93 5.92
N TYR A 154 20.45 -15.47 7.10
CA TYR A 154 19.90 -14.73 8.22
C TYR A 154 20.83 -13.59 8.69
N LYS A 155 22.13 -13.86 8.81
CA LYS A 155 23.15 -12.87 9.20
C LYS A 155 23.36 -11.81 8.11
N GLU A 156 23.43 -12.22 6.85
CA GLU A 156 23.62 -11.30 5.73
C GLU A 156 22.46 -10.31 5.56
N ASN A 157 21.23 -10.75 5.82
CA ASN A 157 20.02 -9.91 5.67
C ASN A 157 19.65 -9.10 6.91
N GLN A 158 20.45 -9.11 7.98
CA GLN A 158 20.20 -8.41 9.25
C GLN A 158 18.75 -8.58 9.76
N SER A 159 18.24 -9.80 9.68
CA SER A 159 16.85 -10.12 10.01
C SER A 159 16.53 -9.81 11.47
N GLN A 160 15.36 -9.19 11.72
CA GLN A 160 14.95 -8.76 13.08
C GLN A 160 14.12 -9.82 13.82
N PHE A 161 14.16 -11.08 13.41
CA PHE A 161 13.46 -12.20 14.06
C PHE A 161 14.49 -13.23 14.59
N THR A 162 14.06 -14.07 15.53
CA THR A 162 14.90 -15.16 16.05
C THR A 162 14.60 -16.45 15.29
N LEU A 163 15.64 -17.14 14.80
CA LEU A 163 15.53 -18.47 14.23
C LEU A 163 15.75 -19.53 15.31
N ASN A 164 14.78 -20.41 15.53
CA ASN A 164 14.87 -21.56 16.39
C ASN A 164 14.83 -22.83 15.55
N PHE A 165 15.83 -23.69 15.72
CA PHE A 165 15.93 -24.96 15.02
C PHE A 165 15.53 -26.11 15.93
N TYR A 166 14.71 -27.01 15.39
CA TYR A 166 14.21 -28.21 16.08
C TYR A 166 14.48 -29.44 15.21
N ASP A 167 14.67 -30.60 15.89
CA ASP A 167 14.83 -31.92 15.25
C ASP A 167 13.45 -32.54 15.00
#